data_fa3ecab3f998bf6772ad5c30a9289807
#
_entry.id   fa3ecab3f998bf6772ad5c30a9289807
#
_cell.length_a   1.000
_cell.length_b   1.000
_cell.length_c   1.000
_cell.angle_alpha   90.00
_cell.angle_beta   90.00
_cell.angle_gamma   90.00
#
_symmetry.space_group_name_H-M   'P 1'
#
loop_
_entity.id
_entity.type
_entity.pdbx_description
1 polymer ?
#
loop_
_entity_poly.entity_id
_entity_poly.type
_entity_poly.pdbx_seq_one_letter_code
_entity_poly.pdbx_strand_id
1 'polypeptide(L)'
;MPPGWVSLALLARPNADAPWAGMGHPIGAMPGRGREGMFQGSIMGQGQTAALRLPASSTWQRLRRRLRYLGPGFLVTAGFIDPGNWAANLSAGTRHGYALLWVVAAASLLLAVVQHASARLGIGSGLCLAEAATRYLPRPQSRVLLWSALLATVATLYAELLGVGIGVRMMTGLPLQVGATLAALVVGGALLGSGYLRLERWLVALVSLVGVAFLYEVWVAPVDWRAAAAGTLLPSLPEGSALLIASIVGAVVMPHAVFLHSEAIQSRAWHVGSAEERRARLALETFDTGLGVGVGWLINSAMVVAVAAFFATRGPLEALEDAHAALAPTFGRAAAAVFALALCIAGLAAGITAALAGGSISSGLLGRRFTRGDGAGRWGVTGVILGALALALLPLEPLPALLASQAVLSLQLPLTLGALLWLTASRRVVGEQRQPAWQRTLLWAAASLVLLLDGAVLWQALD
;
A
#
# COMPACT_ATOMS: atom_id res chain seq x y z
N MET A 1 -18.97 2.24 -25.84
CA MET A 1 -17.97 1.85 -24.82
C MET A 1 -17.38 3.14 -24.26
N PRO A 2 -17.55 3.52 -22.99
CA PRO A 2 -16.96 4.75 -22.46
C PRO A 2 -15.46 4.53 -22.22
N PRO A 3 -14.57 5.41 -22.74
CA PRO A 3 -13.15 5.35 -22.48
C PRO A 3 -12.85 6.05 -21.17
N GLY A 4 -12.42 5.35 -20.14
CA GLY A 4 -12.13 6.07 -18.91
C GLY A 4 -11.38 5.41 -17.79
N TRP A 5 -11.13 4.14 -17.82
CA TRP A 5 -10.39 3.47 -16.74
C TRP A 5 -9.03 3.04 -17.27
N VAL A 6 -7.99 3.82 -16.92
CA VAL A 6 -6.60 3.43 -17.17
C VAL A 6 -6.29 2.30 -16.21
N SER A 7 -6.47 1.10 -16.71
CA SER A 7 -6.23 -0.17 -16.04
C SER A 7 -4.77 -0.31 -15.61
N LEU A 8 -4.53 -0.92 -14.46
CA LEU A 8 -3.30 -1.68 -14.15
C LEU A 8 -2.94 -2.72 -15.26
N ALA A 9 -3.76 -2.86 -16.29
CA ALA A 9 -3.48 -3.60 -17.52
C ALA A 9 -2.09 -3.30 -18.09
N LEU A 10 -1.54 -2.11 -17.86
CA LEU A 10 -0.19 -1.73 -18.28
C LEU A 10 0.91 -2.41 -17.44
N LEU A 11 0.62 -2.87 -16.23
CA LEU A 11 1.56 -3.68 -15.46
C LEU A 11 1.70 -5.11 -16.01
N ALA A 12 0.78 -5.54 -16.85
CA ALA A 12 0.65 -6.94 -17.30
C ALA A 12 1.17 -7.24 -18.70
N ARG A 13 1.53 -6.27 -19.50
CA ARG A 13 2.11 -6.54 -20.82
C ARG A 13 3.62 -6.67 -20.69
N PRO A 14 4.23 -7.79 -21.12
CA PRO A 14 5.66 -7.82 -21.34
C PRO A 14 5.93 -6.81 -22.46
N ASN A 15 6.66 -5.75 -22.15
CA ASN A 15 7.10 -4.79 -23.14
C ASN A 15 8.30 -5.41 -23.86
N ALA A 16 8.04 -6.23 -24.88
CA ALA A 16 9.07 -6.85 -25.72
C ALA A 16 9.90 -5.80 -26.50
N ASP A 17 9.38 -4.57 -26.57
CA ASP A 17 9.96 -3.50 -27.42
C ASP A 17 10.53 -2.32 -26.59
N ALA A 18 10.81 -2.51 -25.32
CA ALA A 18 11.42 -1.44 -24.53
C ALA A 18 12.90 -1.26 -24.91
N PRO A 19 13.39 -0.01 -25.10
CA PRO A 19 14.73 0.30 -25.65
C PRO A 19 15.92 -0.23 -24.82
N TRP A 20 15.68 -0.91 -23.71
CA TRP A 20 16.68 -1.46 -22.80
C TRP A 20 16.82 -2.99 -22.83
N ALA A 21 16.07 -3.70 -23.68
CA ALA A 21 16.18 -5.17 -23.84
C ALA A 21 17.58 -5.64 -24.31
N GLY A 22 18.49 -4.71 -24.66
CA GLY A 22 19.84 -4.97 -25.16
C GLY A 22 21.00 -4.60 -24.24
N MET A 23 20.76 -4.15 -22.98
CA MET A 23 21.86 -3.75 -22.07
C MET A 23 22.28 -4.85 -21.11
N GLY A 24 22.78 -5.96 -21.66
CA GLY A 24 23.72 -6.83 -20.97
C GLY A 24 25.12 -6.23 -21.10
N HIS A 25 25.75 -5.79 -20.01
CA HIS A 25 27.11 -5.28 -20.06
C HIS A 25 28.13 -6.23 -19.48
N PRO A 26 29.27 -6.33 -20.17
CA PRO A 26 30.56 -6.17 -19.52
C PRO A 26 31.27 -4.90 -20.02
N ILE A 27 32.07 -4.33 -19.14
CA ILE A 27 32.99 -3.21 -19.36
C ILE A 27 34.04 -3.57 -20.40
N GLY A 28 34.19 -2.73 -21.43
CA GLY A 28 35.38 -2.73 -22.27
C GLY A 28 35.16 -2.45 -23.75
N ALA A 29 35.77 -1.32 -24.21
CA ALA A 29 36.22 -1.01 -25.59
C ALA A 29 35.20 -0.50 -26.63
N MET A 30 35.52 0.68 -27.14
CA MET A 30 35.06 1.45 -28.31
C MET A 30 35.48 0.79 -29.65
N PRO A 31 35.23 1.50 -30.84
CA PRO A 31 34.00 2.02 -31.44
C PRO A 31 33.80 1.50 -32.87
N GLY A 32 32.62 1.60 -33.44
CA GLY A 32 32.36 1.31 -34.84
C GLY A 32 31.08 1.94 -35.38
N ARG A 33 31.21 2.77 -36.38
CA ARG A 33 30.27 3.57 -37.14
C ARG A 33 29.07 2.81 -37.73
N GLY A 34 27.91 3.48 -37.74
CA GLY A 34 27.00 3.55 -38.86
C GLY A 34 25.83 2.59 -38.88
N ARG A 35 24.65 3.13 -38.59
CA ARG A 35 23.46 3.09 -39.46
C ARG A 35 22.29 3.77 -38.78
N GLU A 36 21.94 4.95 -39.27
CA GLU A 36 20.65 5.58 -39.03
C GLU A 36 19.57 4.69 -39.63
N GLY A 37 18.65 4.24 -38.78
CA GLY A 37 17.44 3.52 -39.16
C GLY A 37 16.27 4.10 -38.36
N MET A 38 15.47 4.91 -39.03
CA MET A 38 14.19 5.42 -38.63
C MET A 38 13.36 4.35 -37.90
N PHE A 39 13.09 4.55 -36.60
CA PHE A 39 11.96 3.91 -35.95
C PHE A 39 11.04 5.00 -35.40
N GLN A 40 9.91 5.16 -36.08
CA GLN A 40 8.79 5.97 -35.64
C GLN A 40 8.33 5.50 -34.27
N GLY A 41 8.45 6.40 -33.29
CA GLY A 41 8.00 6.20 -31.90
C GLY A 41 6.50 5.94 -31.84
N SER A 42 6.16 4.96 -31.08
CA SER A 42 4.83 4.47 -30.77
C SER A 42 3.87 5.59 -30.36
N ILE A 43 2.70 5.58 -30.95
CA ILE A 43 1.59 6.54 -30.89
C ILE A 43 1.04 6.82 -29.47
N MET A 44 1.41 6.04 -28.45
CA MET A 44 0.92 6.22 -27.07
C MET A 44 1.59 7.37 -26.28
N GLY A 45 2.83 7.77 -26.62
CA GLY A 45 3.52 8.85 -25.93
C GLY A 45 3.05 10.25 -26.33
N GLN A 46 2.63 10.42 -27.58
CA GLN A 46 2.27 11.74 -28.12
C GLN A 46 0.86 12.20 -27.71
N GLY A 47 -0.08 11.30 -27.50
CA GLY A 47 -1.44 11.64 -27.05
C GLY A 47 -1.54 12.13 -25.61
N GLN A 48 -0.64 11.65 -24.73
CA GLN A 48 -0.64 12.08 -23.31
C GLN A 48 0.06 13.44 -23.11
N THR A 49 1.10 13.73 -23.89
CA THR A 49 1.82 15.00 -23.83
C THR A 49 1.05 16.16 -24.48
N ALA A 50 0.33 15.89 -25.58
CA ALA A 50 -0.55 16.87 -26.22
C ALA A 50 -1.71 17.32 -25.29
N ALA A 51 -2.22 16.43 -24.45
CA ALA A 51 -3.26 16.73 -23.50
C ALA A 51 -2.84 17.71 -22.37
N LEU A 52 -1.53 17.86 -22.12
CA LEU A 52 -0.98 18.75 -21.10
C LEU A 52 -0.83 20.22 -21.59
N ARG A 53 -0.89 20.46 -22.92
CA ARG A 53 -0.63 21.78 -23.55
C ARG A 53 -1.89 22.54 -23.99
N LEU A 54 -3.09 22.11 -23.64
CA LEU A 54 -4.32 22.77 -24.08
C LEU A 54 -4.67 24.02 -23.26
N PRO A 55 -5.27 25.08 -23.89
CA PRO A 55 -5.52 26.39 -23.28
C PRO A 55 -6.50 26.32 -22.10
N ALA A 56 -6.59 27.43 -21.37
CA ALA A 56 -7.33 27.61 -20.11
C ALA A 56 -8.74 26.97 -20.10
N SER A 57 -8.79 25.73 -19.71
CA SER A 57 -10.03 24.98 -19.49
C SER A 57 -10.68 25.42 -18.18
N SER A 58 -12.01 25.40 -18.10
CA SER A 58 -12.76 25.64 -16.86
C SER A 58 -12.24 24.75 -15.71
N THR A 59 -12.43 25.16 -14.46
CA THR A 59 -12.02 24.40 -13.28
C THR A 59 -12.57 22.97 -13.32
N TRP A 60 -13.79 22.80 -13.83
CA TRP A 60 -14.45 21.50 -14.05
C TRP A 60 -13.73 20.62 -15.08
N GLN A 61 -13.29 21.17 -16.19
CA GLN A 61 -12.57 20.43 -17.22
C GLN A 61 -11.18 20.01 -16.73
N ARG A 62 -10.52 20.84 -15.92
CA ARG A 62 -9.25 20.51 -15.24
C ARG A 62 -9.44 19.36 -14.24
N LEU A 63 -10.47 19.42 -13.40
CA LEU A 63 -10.80 18.37 -12.45
C LEU A 63 -11.16 17.06 -13.17
N ARG A 64 -12.06 17.10 -14.15
CA ARG A 64 -12.45 15.92 -14.95
C ARG A 64 -11.27 15.28 -15.67
N ARG A 65 -10.31 16.08 -16.12
CA ARG A 65 -9.07 15.58 -16.70
C ARG A 65 -8.17 14.92 -15.65
N ARG A 66 -8.01 15.50 -14.46
CA ARG A 66 -7.25 14.89 -13.36
C ARG A 66 -7.86 13.57 -12.90
N LEU A 67 -9.17 13.51 -12.76
CA LEU A 67 -9.89 12.30 -12.40
C LEU A 67 -9.75 11.15 -13.44
N ARG A 68 -9.49 11.46 -14.71
CA ARG A 68 -9.17 10.45 -15.73
C ARG A 68 -7.78 9.85 -15.57
N TYR A 69 -6.90 10.49 -14.81
CA TYR A 69 -5.54 10.04 -14.53
C TYR A 69 -5.38 9.39 -13.16
N LEU A 70 -6.48 9.10 -12.44
CA LEU A 70 -6.43 8.30 -11.20
C LEU A 70 -5.70 6.99 -11.49
N GLY A 71 -4.73 6.67 -10.66
CA GLY A 71 -3.81 5.61 -10.99
C GLY A 71 -3.02 5.04 -9.81
N PRO A 72 -1.68 5.12 -9.80
CA PRO A 72 -0.85 4.39 -8.84
C PRO A 72 -1.11 4.74 -7.40
N GLY A 73 -1.31 6.04 -7.10
CA GLY A 73 -1.54 6.51 -5.74
C GLY A 73 -2.86 6.01 -5.18
N PHE A 74 -3.94 6.16 -5.94
CA PHE A 74 -5.26 5.65 -5.54
C PHE A 74 -5.28 4.13 -5.36
N LEU A 75 -4.62 3.40 -6.26
CA LEU A 75 -4.55 1.94 -6.19
C LEU A 75 -3.83 1.45 -4.93
N VAL A 76 -2.64 2.01 -4.67
CA VAL A 76 -1.85 1.64 -3.48
C VAL A 76 -2.63 2.01 -2.22
N THR A 77 -3.37 3.13 -2.25
CA THR A 77 -4.22 3.55 -1.16
C THR A 77 -5.41 2.60 -0.93
N ALA A 78 -6.03 2.08 -1.99
CA ALA A 78 -7.06 1.05 -1.84
C ALA A 78 -6.53 -0.24 -1.18
N GLY A 79 -5.22 -0.49 -1.28
CA GLY A 79 -4.55 -1.66 -0.69
C GLY A 79 -4.44 -1.63 0.83
N PHE A 80 -4.58 -0.48 1.51
CA PHE A 80 -4.52 -0.43 2.98
C PHE A 80 -5.89 -0.51 3.68
N ILE A 81 -6.99 -0.73 2.95
CA ILE A 81 -8.27 -1.13 3.53
C ILE A 81 -8.27 -2.66 3.63
N ASP A 82 -7.42 -3.19 4.47
CA ASP A 82 -7.11 -4.61 4.60
C ASP A 82 -7.47 -5.16 5.99
N PRO A 83 -7.51 -6.49 6.17
CA PRO A 83 -7.83 -7.13 7.44
C PRO A 83 -6.96 -6.70 8.62
N GLY A 84 -5.65 -6.46 8.40
CA GLY A 84 -4.74 -5.98 9.44
C GLY A 84 -5.10 -4.59 9.94
N ASN A 85 -5.40 -3.69 9.02
CA ASN A 85 -5.86 -2.34 9.31
C ASN A 85 -7.25 -2.35 10.00
N TRP A 86 -8.15 -3.24 9.57
CA TRP A 86 -9.43 -3.43 10.28
C TRP A 86 -9.21 -3.83 11.72
N ALA A 87 -8.37 -4.85 11.98
CA ALA A 87 -8.05 -5.29 13.33
C ALA A 87 -7.51 -4.15 14.20
N ALA A 88 -6.59 -3.34 13.67
CA ALA A 88 -6.01 -2.20 14.38
C ALA A 88 -7.06 -1.12 14.69
N ASN A 89 -7.86 -0.70 13.69
CA ASN A 89 -8.87 0.35 13.86
C ASN A 89 -10.03 -0.08 14.77
N LEU A 90 -10.54 -1.31 14.60
CA LEU A 90 -11.60 -1.85 15.43
C LEU A 90 -11.14 -2.00 16.89
N SER A 91 -9.92 -2.53 17.11
CA SER A 91 -9.34 -2.63 18.45
C SER A 91 -9.08 -1.27 19.09
N ALA A 92 -8.62 -0.28 18.31
CA ALA A 92 -8.43 1.09 18.79
C ALA A 92 -9.76 1.72 19.25
N GLY A 93 -10.80 1.61 18.42
CA GLY A 93 -12.11 2.16 18.73
C GLY A 93 -12.76 1.52 19.96
N THR A 94 -12.67 0.18 20.10
CA THR A 94 -13.28 -0.52 21.25
C THR A 94 -12.52 -0.34 22.57
N ARG A 95 -11.18 -0.28 22.52
CA ARG A 95 -10.35 -0.19 23.75
C ARG A 95 -10.15 1.24 24.22
N HIS A 96 -10.01 2.19 23.30
CA HIS A 96 -9.63 3.58 23.61
C HIS A 96 -10.64 4.62 23.08
N GLY A 97 -11.80 4.19 22.57
CA GLY A 97 -12.80 5.10 22.03
C GLY A 97 -12.23 5.95 20.89
N TYR A 98 -12.37 7.26 20.99
CA TYR A 98 -11.87 8.21 19.99
C TYR A 98 -10.41 8.63 20.20
N ALA A 99 -9.75 8.19 21.29
CA ALA A 99 -8.45 8.73 21.71
C ALA A 99 -7.31 8.51 20.72
N LEU A 100 -7.39 7.49 19.84
CA LEU A 100 -6.36 7.17 18.84
C LEU A 100 -6.66 7.69 17.43
N LEU A 101 -7.70 8.49 17.21
CA LEU A 101 -8.00 9.08 15.89
C LEU A 101 -6.88 9.98 15.36
N TRP A 102 -6.14 10.65 16.25
CA TRP A 102 -4.97 11.43 15.85
C TRP A 102 -3.87 10.57 15.20
N VAL A 103 -3.73 9.31 15.63
CA VAL A 103 -2.75 8.37 15.04
C VAL A 103 -3.15 8.04 13.60
N VAL A 104 -4.44 7.79 13.35
CA VAL A 104 -4.97 7.55 12.00
C VAL A 104 -4.71 8.76 11.10
N ALA A 105 -4.93 9.98 11.60
CA ALA A 105 -4.67 11.20 10.86
C ALA A 105 -3.16 11.39 10.58
N ALA A 106 -2.32 11.23 11.61
CA ALA A 106 -0.87 11.36 11.50
C ALA A 106 -0.27 10.31 10.56
N ALA A 107 -0.68 9.05 10.66
CA ALA A 107 -0.25 7.97 9.77
C ALA A 107 -0.67 8.22 8.32
N SER A 108 -1.87 8.75 8.10
CA SER A 108 -2.33 9.12 6.74
C SER A 108 -1.51 10.27 6.14
N LEU A 109 -1.19 11.31 6.92
CA LEU A 109 -0.29 12.38 6.48
C LEU A 109 1.11 11.85 6.19
N LEU A 110 1.64 10.97 7.03
CA LEU A 110 2.91 10.29 6.80
C LEU A 110 2.87 9.50 5.49
N LEU A 111 1.82 8.74 5.24
CA LEU A 111 1.63 7.99 4.00
C LEU A 111 1.69 8.90 2.77
N ALA A 112 0.99 10.05 2.79
CA ALA A 112 1.02 11.01 1.68
C ALA A 112 2.44 11.49 1.36
N VAL A 113 3.23 11.80 2.39
CA VAL A 113 4.62 12.25 2.25
C VAL A 113 5.51 11.14 1.69
N VAL A 114 5.34 9.92 2.19
CA VAL A 114 6.14 8.75 1.80
C VAL A 114 5.82 8.32 0.37
N GLN A 115 4.55 8.25 0.00
CA GLN A 115 4.13 7.91 -1.36
C GLN A 115 4.61 8.97 -2.37
N HIS A 116 4.51 10.25 -2.03
CA HIS A 116 5.05 11.33 -2.88
C HIS A 116 6.57 11.19 -3.06
N ALA A 117 7.33 10.82 -2.01
CA ALA A 117 8.76 10.57 -2.11
C ALA A 117 9.07 9.34 -2.99
N SER A 118 8.30 8.27 -2.85
CA SER A 118 8.40 7.05 -3.66
C SER A 118 8.13 7.34 -5.15
N ALA A 119 7.07 8.10 -5.45
CA ALA A 119 6.76 8.53 -6.81
C ALA A 119 7.85 9.40 -7.41
N ARG A 120 8.38 10.33 -6.63
CA ARG A 120 9.51 11.20 -7.02
C ARG A 120 10.75 10.37 -7.36
N LEU A 121 11.04 9.32 -6.59
CA LEU A 121 12.11 8.36 -6.89
C LEU A 121 11.87 7.71 -8.25
N GLY A 122 10.69 7.13 -8.47
CA GLY A 122 10.34 6.45 -9.72
C GLY A 122 10.39 7.37 -10.95
N ILE A 123 9.81 8.59 -10.85
CA ILE A 123 9.79 9.58 -11.94
C ILE A 123 11.19 10.16 -12.20
N GLY A 124 11.97 10.42 -11.14
CA GLY A 124 13.28 11.03 -11.25
C GLY A 124 14.37 10.09 -11.76
N SER A 125 14.40 8.87 -11.23
CA SER A 125 15.45 7.89 -11.51
C SER A 125 15.09 6.87 -12.60
N GLY A 126 13.82 6.64 -12.87
CA GLY A 126 13.35 5.53 -13.71
C GLY A 126 13.50 4.15 -13.06
N LEU A 127 13.82 4.09 -11.77
CA LEU A 127 14.02 2.86 -11.02
C LEU A 127 12.95 2.75 -9.92
N CYS A 128 12.52 1.52 -9.61
CA CYS A 128 11.78 1.29 -8.38
C CYS A 128 12.70 1.36 -7.15
N LEU A 129 12.12 1.45 -5.95
CA LEU A 129 12.88 1.59 -4.71
C LEU A 129 13.87 0.43 -4.50
N ALA A 130 13.46 -0.80 -4.81
CA ALA A 130 14.33 -1.98 -4.65
C ALA A 130 15.55 -1.94 -5.58
N GLU A 131 15.36 -1.57 -6.85
CA GLU A 131 16.44 -1.39 -7.82
C GLU A 131 17.36 -0.23 -7.45
N ALA A 132 16.77 0.91 -7.03
CA ALA A 132 17.53 2.09 -6.63
C ALA A 132 18.37 1.80 -5.38
N ALA A 133 17.81 1.06 -4.40
CA ALA A 133 18.54 0.64 -3.21
C ALA A 133 19.74 -0.25 -3.56
N THR A 134 19.56 -1.24 -4.43
CA THR A 134 20.66 -2.14 -4.84
C THR A 134 21.72 -1.44 -5.65
N ARG A 135 21.33 -0.44 -6.47
CA ARG A 135 22.26 0.28 -7.35
C ARG A 135 23.07 1.36 -6.62
N TYR A 136 22.46 2.05 -5.66
CA TYR A 136 23.05 3.28 -5.10
C TYR A 136 23.41 3.18 -3.62
N LEU A 137 22.81 2.28 -2.83
CA LEU A 137 23.21 2.07 -1.43
C LEU A 137 24.40 1.12 -1.32
N PRO A 138 25.21 1.23 -0.26
CA PRO A 138 26.19 0.20 0.07
C PRO A 138 25.55 -1.19 0.19
N ARG A 139 26.22 -2.21 -0.31
CA ARG A 139 25.70 -3.59 -0.35
C ARG A 139 25.11 -4.09 0.98
N PRO A 140 25.75 -3.87 2.17
CA PRO A 140 25.17 -4.31 3.43
C PRO A 140 23.83 -3.62 3.73
N GLN A 141 23.76 -2.28 3.56
CA GLN A 141 22.56 -1.50 3.82
C GLN A 141 21.41 -1.88 2.88
N SER A 142 21.70 -2.05 1.59
CA SER A 142 20.73 -2.50 0.61
C SER A 142 20.17 -3.89 0.96
N ARG A 143 21.02 -4.82 1.37
CA ARG A 143 20.59 -6.17 1.77
C ARG A 143 19.74 -6.16 3.03
N VAL A 144 20.13 -5.41 4.07
CA VAL A 144 19.34 -5.27 5.30
C VAL A 144 17.97 -4.69 4.98
N LEU A 145 17.91 -3.61 4.20
CA LEU A 145 16.65 -2.99 3.76
C LEU A 145 15.75 -3.98 3.02
N LEU A 146 16.28 -4.67 2.01
CA LEU A 146 15.46 -5.52 1.15
C LEU A 146 15.03 -6.82 1.83
N TRP A 147 15.89 -7.42 2.67
CA TRP A 147 15.51 -8.59 3.46
C TRP A 147 14.47 -8.24 4.52
N SER A 148 14.65 -7.12 5.25
CA SER A 148 13.65 -6.66 6.23
C SER A 148 12.32 -6.31 5.54
N ALA A 149 12.36 -5.71 4.35
CA ALA A 149 11.16 -5.43 3.56
C ALA A 149 10.46 -6.71 3.07
N LEU A 150 11.20 -7.76 2.70
CA LEU A 150 10.64 -9.07 2.38
C LEU A 150 9.95 -9.71 3.58
N LEU A 151 10.59 -9.67 4.76
CA LEU A 151 9.98 -10.18 6.00
C LEU A 151 8.70 -9.41 6.36
N ALA A 152 8.72 -8.08 6.27
CA ALA A 152 7.53 -7.27 6.44
C ALA A 152 6.43 -7.61 5.41
N THR A 153 6.81 -7.89 4.16
CA THR A 153 5.86 -8.32 3.12
C THR A 153 5.25 -9.69 3.43
N VAL A 154 6.02 -10.61 4.00
CA VAL A 154 5.49 -11.91 4.50
C VAL A 154 4.52 -11.66 5.65
N ALA A 155 4.83 -10.77 6.60
CA ALA A 155 3.95 -10.41 7.71
C ALA A 155 2.64 -9.77 7.22
N THR A 156 2.71 -8.90 6.18
CA THR A 156 1.51 -8.37 5.54
C THR A 156 0.67 -9.49 4.93
N LEU A 157 1.24 -10.28 4.02
CA LEU A 157 0.48 -11.33 3.35
C LEU A 157 -0.10 -12.35 4.36
N TYR A 158 0.61 -12.61 5.46
CA TYR A 158 0.09 -13.41 6.56
C TYR A 158 -1.20 -12.82 7.12
N ALA A 159 -1.24 -11.51 7.41
CA ALA A 159 -2.45 -10.83 7.89
C ALA A 159 -3.60 -10.95 6.88
N GLU A 160 -3.30 -10.83 5.58
CA GLU A 160 -4.29 -10.95 4.50
C GLU A 160 -4.89 -12.36 4.44
N LEU A 161 -4.04 -13.39 4.52
CA LEU A 161 -4.48 -14.78 4.54
C LEU A 161 -5.32 -15.10 5.78
N LEU A 162 -4.92 -14.57 6.96
CA LEU A 162 -5.72 -14.67 8.19
C LEU A 162 -7.08 -13.99 8.03
N GLY A 163 -7.13 -12.78 7.49
CA GLY A 163 -8.37 -12.05 7.28
C GLY A 163 -9.35 -12.81 6.39
N VAL A 164 -8.86 -13.38 5.28
CA VAL A 164 -9.69 -14.26 4.44
C VAL A 164 -10.13 -15.49 5.21
N GLY A 165 -9.23 -16.12 5.99
CA GLY A 165 -9.55 -17.28 6.83
C GLY A 165 -10.65 -16.98 7.85
N ILE A 166 -10.59 -15.84 8.52
CA ILE A 166 -11.62 -15.36 9.46
C ILE A 166 -12.95 -15.15 8.73
N GLY A 167 -12.94 -14.43 7.59
CA GLY A 167 -14.16 -14.21 6.79
C GLY A 167 -14.81 -15.49 6.31
N VAL A 168 -14.01 -16.47 5.84
CA VAL A 168 -14.52 -17.81 5.47
C VAL A 168 -15.10 -18.52 6.68
N ARG A 169 -14.44 -18.47 7.84
CA ARG A 169 -14.95 -19.07 9.09
C ARG A 169 -16.29 -18.46 9.53
N MET A 170 -16.42 -17.14 9.44
CA MET A 170 -17.69 -16.44 9.74
C MET A 170 -18.84 -16.89 8.83
N MET A 171 -18.58 -17.13 7.54
CA MET A 171 -19.61 -17.49 6.57
C MET A 171 -19.94 -18.98 6.57
N THR A 172 -18.98 -19.86 6.83
CA THR A 172 -19.10 -21.30 6.57
C THR A 172 -18.88 -22.17 7.81
N GLY A 173 -18.29 -21.64 8.88
CA GLY A 173 -17.86 -22.39 10.05
C GLY A 173 -16.60 -23.25 9.83
N LEU A 174 -15.98 -23.20 8.65
CA LEU A 174 -14.75 -23.97 8.37
C LEU A 174 -13.56 -23.43 9.18
N PRO A 175 -12.57 -24.28 9.49
CA PRO A 175 -11.34 -23.83 10.16
C PRO A 175 -10.65 -22.69 9.40
N LEU A 176 -10.09 -21.73 10.13
CA LEU A 176 -9.38 -20.57 9.59
C LEU A 176 -8.29 -20.98 8.59
N GLN A 177 -7.56 -22.06 8.89
CA GLN A 177 -6.47 -22.57 8.05
C GLN A 177 -6.95 -23.00 6.65
N VAL A 178 -8.19 -23.49 6.53
CA VAL A 178 -8.78 -23.83 5.22
C VAL A 178 -8.98 -22.56 4.39
N GLY A 179 -9.58 -21.51 4.98
CA GLY A 179 -9.78 -20.25 4.31
C GLY A 179 -8.46 -19.58 3.92
N ALA A 180 -7.46 -19.57 4.81
CA ALA A 180 -6.13 -19.05 4.54
C ALA A 180 -5.41 -19.81 3.40
N THR A 181 -5.54 -21.15 3.37
CA THR A 181 -4.98 -21.97 2.28
C THR A 181 -5.65 -21.67 0.94
N LEU A 182 -6.98 -21.56 0.93
CA LEU A 182 -7.73 -21.18 -0.29
C LEU A 182 -7.31 -19.79 -0.77
N ALA A 183 -7.14 -18.83 0.15
CA ALA A 183 -6.66 -17.51 -0.19
C ALA A 183 -5.25 -17.55 -0.82
N ALA A 184 -4.32 -18.30 -0.25
CA ALA A 184 -2.97 -18.47 -0.80
C ALA A 184 -2.99 -19.06 -2.22
N LEU A 185 -3.87 -20.06 -2.47
CA LEU A 185 -4.06 -20.65 -3.80
C LEU A 185 -4.65 -19.64 -4.79
N VAL A 186 -5.63 -18.83 -4.37
CA VAL A 186 -6.23 -17.78 -5.22
C VAL A 186 -5.21 -16.71 -5.56
N VAL A 187 -4.46 -16.19 -4.58
CA VAL A 187 -3.41 -15.20 -4.78
C VAL A 187 -2.31 -15.75 -5.70
N GLY A 188 -1.83 -16.97 -5.45
CA GLY A 188 -0.83 -17.64 -6.29
C GLY A 188 -1.33 -17.87 -7.71
N GLY A 189 -2.54 -18.39 -7.88
CA GLY A 189 -3.18 -18.61 -9.17
C GLY A 189 -3.40 -17.32 -9.96
N ALA A 190 -3.80 -16.23 -9.29
CA ALA A 190 -3.97 -14.93 -9.93
C ALA A 190 -2.66 -14.32 -10.45
N LEU A 191 -1.56 -14.49 -9.70
CA LEU A 191 -0.27 -13.88 -10.03
C LEU A 191 0.60 -14.72 -10.96
N LEU A 192 0.56 -16.04 -10.81
CA LEU A 192 1.33 -16.98 -11.64
C LEU A 192 0.58 -17.39 -12.90
N GLY A 193 -0.74 -17.12 -12.97
CA GLY A 193 -1.61 -17.35 -14.12
C GLY A 193 -1.86 -16.09 -14.98
N SER A 194 -2.78 -16.19 -15.95
CA SER A 194 -3.07 -15.13 -16.94
C SER A 194 -4.31 -14.27 -16.60
N GLY A 195 -4.99 -14.51 -15.48
CA GLY A 195 -6.34 -13.96 -15.20
C GLY A 195 -6.41 -12.66 -14.38
N TYR A 196 -5.30 -12.13 -13.94
CA TYR A 196 -5.18 -11.04 -12.95
C TYR A 196 -6.01 -9.77 -13.21
N LEU A 197 -6.05 -9.27 -14.44
CA LEU A 197 -6.59 -7.93 -14.75
C LEU A 197 -8.11 -7.77 -14.57
N ARG A 198 -8.86 -8.87 -14.69
CA ARG A 198 -10.30 -8.85 -14.48
C ARG A 198 -10.62 -8.90 -12.98
N LEU A 199 -9.89 -9.73 -12.25
CA LEU A 199 -10.06 -9.90 -10.82
C LEU A 199 -9.80 -8.59 -10.07
N GLU A 200 -8.72 -7.90 -10.39
CA GLU A 200 -8.33 -6.63 -9.75
C GLU A 200 -9.43 -5.56 -9.80
N ARG A 201 -10.04 -5.35 -10.96
CA ARG A 201 -11.13 -4.35 -11.10
C ARG A 201 -12.32 -4.63 -10.20
N TRP A 202 -12.69 -5.89 -10.08
CA TRP A 202 -13.78 -6.30 -9.18
C TRP A 202 -13.38 -6.11 -7.71
N LEU A 203 -12.14 -6.45 -7.34
CA LEU A 203 -11.65 -6.29 -5.98
C LEU A 203 -11.64 -4.81 -5.55
N VAL A 204 -11.14 -3.90 -6.40
CA VAL A 204 -11.14 -2.45 -6.12
C VAL A 204 -12.57 -1.92 -5.97
N ALA A 205 -13.51 -2.32 -6.85
CA ALA A 205 -14.89 -1.89 -6.75
C ALA A 205 -15.56 -2.36 -5.45
N LEU A 206 -15.30 -3.61 -5.04
CA LEU A 206 -15.86 -4.19 -3.83
C LEU A 206 -15.24 -3.58 -2.56
N VAL A 207 -13.94 -3.33 -2.53
CA VAL A 207 -13.28 -2.60 -1.42
C VAL A 207 -13.86 -1.19 -1.28
N SER A 208 -14.15 -0.51 -2.40
CA SER A 208 -14.80 0.79 -2.36
C SER A 208 -16.22 0.73 -1.76
N LEU A 209 -16.96 -0.34 -2.05
CA LEU A 209 -18.29 -0.57 -1.45
C LEU A 209 -18.22 -0.76 0.07
N VAL A 210 -17.18 -1.46 0.54
CA VAL A 210 -16.92 -1.61 1.98
C VAL A 210 -16.68 -0.26 2.66
N GLY A 211 -15.88 0.60 2.03
CA GLY A 211 -15.67 1.96 2.53
C GLY A 211 -16.98 2.74 2.66
N VAL A 212 -17.88 2.62 1.67
CA VAL A 212 -19.21 3.25 1.73
C VAL A 212 -20.04 2.68 2.89
N ALA A 213 -19.95 1.36 3.16
CA ALA A 213 -20.66 0.73 4.27
C ALA A 213 -20.21 1.30 5.63
N PHE A 214 -18.92 1.48 5.88
CA PHE A 214 -18.41 2.11 7.12
C PHE A 214 -18.85 3.57 7.26
N LEU A 215 -18.91 4.32 6.17
CA LEU A 215 -19.41 5.70 6.20
C LEU A 215 -20.91 5.72 6.54
N TYR A 216 -21.69 4.76 6.04
CA TYR A 216 -23.08 4.60 6.40
C TYR A 216 -23.27 4.23 7.89
N GLU A 217 -22.42 3.34 8.42
CA GLU A 217 -22.42 2.98 9.85
C GLU A 217 -22.19 4.20 10.74
N VAL A 218 -21.23 5.08 10.41
CA VAL A 218 -21.00 6.34 11.13
C VAL A 218 -22.21 7.26 11.08
N TRP A 219 -22.91 7.30 9.94
CA TRP A 219 -24.10 8.16 9.81
C TRP A 219 -25.26 7.72 10.70
N VAL A 220 -25.36 6.41 10.98
CA VAL A 220 -26.42 5.81 11.81
C VAL A 220 -26.01 5.72 13.29
N ALA A 221 -24.72 5.68 13.58
CA ALA A 221 -24.17 5.51 14.92
C ALA A 221 -24.44 6.75 15.80
N PRO A 222 -24.65 6.56 17.12
CA PRO A 222 -24.76 7.66 18.08
C PRO A 222 -23.39 8.26 18.40
N VAL A 223 -22.77 8.92 17.43
CA VAL A 223 -21.39 9.43 17.53
C VAL A 223 -21.32 10.69 18.38
N ASP A 224 -20.41 10.71 19.36
CA ASP A 224 -19.99 11.94 20.03
C ASP A 224 -18.95 12.67 19.15
N TRP A 225 -19.45 13.55 18.27
CA TRP A 225 -18.63 14.33 17.35
C TRP A 225 -17.63 15.26 18.05
N ARG A 226 -17.94 15.68 19.27
CA ARG A 226 -17.05 16.53 20.07
C ARG A 226 -15.85 15.75 20.56
N ALA A 227 -16.10 14.55 21.10
CA ALA A 227 -15.03 13.62 21.51
C ALA A 227 -14.22 13.13 20.31
N ALA A 228 -14.86 12.83 19.17
CA ALA A 228 -14.18 12.43 17.93
C ALA A 228 -13.26 13.55 17.39
N ALA A 229 -13.73 14.79 17.36
CA ALA A 229 -12.91 15.94 16.96
C ALA A 229 -11.74 16.16 17.94
N ALA A 230 -11.97 16.08 19.24
CA ALA A 230 -10.91 16.17 20.24
C ALA A 230 -9.87 15.05 20.07
N GLY A 231 -10.30 13.79 19.89
CA GLY A 231 -9.42 12.65 19.67
C GLY A 231 -8.63 12.71 18.36
N THR A 232 -9.12 13.47 17.36
CA THR A 232 -8.38 13.69 16.09
C THR A 232 -7.34 14.81 16.24
N LEU A 233 -7.64 15.87 17.00
CA LEU A 233 -6.82 17.07 17.04
C LEU A 233 -5.84 17.12 18.23
N LEU A 234 -6.17 16.40 19.32
CA LEU A 234 -5.39 16.41 20.56
C LEU A 234 -4.69 15.05 20.74
N PRO A 235 -3.37 14.94 20.45
CA PRO A 235 -2.63 13.72 20.66
C PRO A 235 -2.69 13.25 22.12
N SER A 236 -3.01 11.99 22.32
CA SER A 236 -3.00 11.32 23.62
C SER A 236 -2.36 9.94 23.50
N LEU A 237 -1.73 9.47 24.58
CA LEU A 237 -1.08 8.17 24.67
C LEU A 237 -1.70 7.40 25.85
N PRO A 238 -2.90 6.80 25.66
CA PRO A 238 -3.52 5.99 26.71
C PRO A 238 -2.60 4.82 27.12
N GLU A 239 -2.69 4.41 28.36
CA GLU A 239 -1.95 3.25 28.87
C GLU A 239 -2.29 2.00 28.06
N GLY A 240 -1.28 1.19 27.74
CA GLY A 240 -1.43 -0.02 26.90
C GLY A 240 -1.71 0.24 25.41
N SER A 241 -1.66 1.49 24.93
CA SER A 241 -1.96 1.82 23.52
C SER A 241 -0.78 1.66 22.55
N ALA A 242 0.45 1.44 23.02
CA ALA A 242 1.65 1.48 22.17
C ALA A 242 1.59 0.46 21.01
N LEU A 243 1.23 -0.80 21.30
CA LEU A 243 1.07 -1.82 20.25
C LEU A 243 0.03 -1.42 19.21
N LEU A 244 -1.12 -0.87 19.63
CA LEU A 244 -2.17 -0.40 18.72
C LEU A 244 -1.71 0.79 17.88
N ILE A 245 -0.97 1.73 18.48
CA ILE A 245 -0.40 2.88 17.75
C ILE A 245 0.56 2.39 16.66
N ALA A 246 1.51 1.49 17.01
CA ALA A 246 2.41 0.91 16.02
C ALA A 246 1.65 0.10 14.96
N SER A 247 0.63 -0.66 15.37
CA SER A 247 -0.20 -1.42 14.42
C SER A 247 -0.95 -0.50 13.45
N ILE A 248 -1.53 0.63 13.91
CA ILE A 248 -2.17 1.61 13.03
C ILE A 248 -1.15 2.23 12.06
N VAL A 249 0.02 2.64 12.57
CA VAL A 249 1.09 3.23 11.72
C VAL A 249 1.56 2.22 10.67
N GLY A 250 1.85 0.99 11.06
CA GLY A 250 2.28 -0.08 10.15
C GLY A 250 1.21 -0.44 9.13
N ALA A 251 -0.05 -0.52 9.54
CA ALA A 251 -1.18 -0.82 8.67
C ALA A 251 -1.45 0.28 7.64
N VAL A 252 -1.29 1.55 8.00
CA VAL A 252 -1.53 2.68 7.08
C VAL A 252 -0.33 2.89 6.16
N VAL A 253 0.92 2.85 6.67
CA VAL A 253 2.12 3.24 5.89
C VAL A 253 2.90 2.03 5.36
N MET A 254 2.30 0.93 5.20
CA MET A 254 2.86 -0.35 4.72
C MET A 254 4.16 -0.24 3.90
N PRO A 255 5.31 -0.73 4.38
CA PRO A 255 6.57 -0.65 3.64
C PRO A 255 6.50 -1.23 2.23
N HIS A 256 5.88 -2.40 2.07
CA HIS A 256 5.75 -3.06 0.77
C HIS A 256 4.96 -2.22 -0.26
N ALA A 257 3.97 -1.44 0.20
CA ALA A 257 3.21 -0.52 -0.65
C ALA A 257 4.09 0.62 -1.19
N VAL A 258 5.09 1.07 -0.42
CA VAL A 258 6.07 2.08 -0.86
C VAL A 258 6.94 1.53 -2.01
N PHE A 259 7.38 0.27 -1.91
CA PHE A 259 8.10 -0.40 -3.00
C PHE A 259 7.22 -0.55 -4.24
N LEU A 260 5.99 -1.02 -4.07
CA LEU A 260 5.05 -1.22 -5.16
C LEU A 260 4.66 0.09 -5.85
N HIS A 261 4.56 1.20 -5.11
CA HIS A 261 4.23 2.50 -5.68
C HIS A 261 5.31 2.97 -6.67
N SER A 262 6.59 2.90 -6.30
CA SER A 262 7.69 3.23 -7.21
C SER A 262 7.75 2.30 -8.43
N GLU A 263 7.42 1.01 -8.26
CA GLU A 263 7.31 0.04 -9.36
C GLU A 263 6.16 0.40 -10.31
N ALA A 264 5.00 0.79 -9.77
CA ALA A 264 3.85 1.21 -10.57
C ALA A 264 4.14 2.47 -11.40
N ILE A 265 4.94 3.40 -10.88
CA ILE A 265 5.43 4.57 -11.61
C ILE A 265 6.39 4.17 -12.73
N GLN A 266 7.34 3.27 -12.45
CA GLN A 266 8.32 2.79 -13.40
C GLN A 266 7.66 2.05 -14.56
N SER A 267 6.71 1.15 -14.28
CA SER A 267 6.00 0.35 -15.28
C SER A 267 5.16 1.20 -16.24
N ARG A 268 4.71 2.39 -15.82
CA ARG A 268 4.01 3.37 -16.66
C ARG A 268 4.95 4.28 -17.46
N ALA A 269 6.27 4.06 -17.36
CA ALA A 269 7.28 4.86 -18.04
C ALA A 269 7.18 6.37 -17.76
N TRP A 270 6.73 6.77 -16.55
CA TRP A 270 6.56 8.18 -16.18
C TRP A 270 7.88 8.93 -16.03
N HIS A 271 8.99 8.24 -15.99
CA HIS A 271 10.35 8.80 -16.02
C HIS A 271 10.81 9.24 -17.41
N VAL A 272 10.13 8.80 -18.48
CA VAL A 272 10.48 9.13 -19.88
C VAL A 272 9.94 10.51 -20.23
N GLY A 273 10.74 11.33 -20.94
CA GLY A 273 10.35 12.65 -21.43
C GLY A 273 11.15 13.80 -20.81
N SER A 274 10.76 15.02 -21.14
CA SER A 274 11.42 16.26 -20.67
C SER A 274 11.27 16.45 -19.16
N ALA A 275 12.11 17.32 -18.58
CA ALA A 275 12.02 17.71 -17.17
C ALA A 275 10.65 18.33 -16.84
N GLU A 276 10.08 19.08 -17.76
CA GLU A 276 8.76 19.71 -17.61
C GLU A 276 7.64 18.64 -17.57
N GLU A 277 7.69 17.67 -18.47
CA GLU A 277 6.73 16.57 -18.51
C GLU A 277 6.79 15.71 -17.23
N ARG A 278 7.99 15.44 -16.73
CA ARG A 278 8.17 14.71 -15.45
C ARG A 278 7.63 15.50 -14.26
N ARG A 279 7.82 16.83 -14.22
CA ARG A 279 7.21 17.70 -13.19
C ARG A 279 5.68 17.67 -13.27
N ALA A 280 5.12 17.73 -14.48
CA ALA A 280 3.67 17.67 -14.67
C ALA A 280 3.08 16.31 -14.21
N ARG A 281 3.78 15.19 -14.50
CA ARG A 281 3.38 13.85 -14.02
C ARG A 281 3.48 13.73 -12.50
N LEU A 282 4.53 14.28 -11.89
CA LEU A 282 4.64 14.31 -10.43
C LEU A 282 3.50 15.12 -9.78
N ALA A 283 3.08 16.23 -10.38
CA ALA A 283 1.94 17.00 -9.89
C ALA A 283 0.61 16.24 -10.02
N LEU A 284 0.41 15.47 -11.10
CA LEU A 284 -0.75 14.59 -11.27
C LEU A 284 -0.76 13.47 -10.24
N GLU A 285 0.38 12.87 -10.00
CA GLU A 285 0.54 11.81 -9.01
C GLU A 285 0.32 12.32 -7.58
N THR A 286 0.82 13.52 -7.26
CA THR A 286 0.54 14.15 -5.96
C THR A 286 -0.97 14.35 -5.72
N PHE A 287 -1.72 14.70 -6.77
CA PHE A 287 -3.18 14.81 -6.69
C PHE A 287 -3.83 13.43 -6.51
N ASP A 288 -3.39 12.42 -7.25
CA ASP A 288 -3.87 11.04 -7.18
C ASP A 288 -3.66 10.44 -5.78
N THR A 289 -2.43 10.54 -5.27
CA THR A 289 -2.07 10.12 -3.90
C THR A 289 -2.86 10.89 -2.85
N GLY A 290 -2.95 12.22 -2.98
CA GLY A 290 -3.67 13.05 -2.02
C GLY A 290 -5.15 12.68 -1.94
N LEU A 291 -5.80 12.41 -3.09
CA LEU A 291 -7.19 11.97 -3.12
C LEU A 291 -7.34 10.57 -2.50
N GLY A 292 -6.48 9.63 -2.88
CA GLY A 292 -6.49 8.28 -2.34
C GLY A 292 -6.30 8.26 -0.82
N VAL A 293 -5.25 8.92 -0.33
CA VAL A 293 -4.97 9.02 1.11
C VAL A 293 -6.11 9.70 1.87
N GLY A 294 -6.71 10.75 1.29
CA GLY A 294 -7.86 11.43 1.90
C GLY A 294 -9.08 10.51 2.05
N VAL A 295 -9.39 9.73 1.02
CA VAL A 295 -10.48 8.73 1.08
C VAL A 295 -10.14 7.64 2.10
N GLY A 296 -8.92 7.13 2.10
CA GLY A 296 -8.50 6.11 3.05
C GLY A 296 -8.50 6.60 4.49
N TRP A 297 -8.04 7.82 4.75
CA TRP A 297 -8.15 8.45 6.07
C TRP A 297 -9.60 8.53 6.55
N LEU A 298 -10.51 8.94 5.66
CA LEU A 298 -11.94 9.04 5.98
C LEU A 298 -12.52 7.67 6.35
N ILE A 299 -12.20 6.62 5.59
CA ILE A 299 -12.68 5.25 5.84
C ILE A 299 -12.11 4.71 7.15
N ASN A 300 -10.80 4.85 7.38
CA ASN A 300 -10.14 4.38 8.61
C ASN A 300 -10.68 5.11 9.85
N SER A 301 -10.87 6.43 9.75
CA SER A 301 -11.50 7.20 10.82
C SER A 301 -12.94 6.76 11.06
N ALA A 302 -13.70 6.47 10.00
CA ALA A 302 -15.06 5.95 10.11
C ALA A 302 -15.10 4.61 10.85
N MET A 303 -14.17 3.69 10.59
CA MET A 303 -14.08 2.42 11.32
C MET A 303 -13.89 2.65 12.83
N VAL A 304 -12.92 3.49 13.22
CA VAL A 304 -12.67 3.80 14.64
C VAL A 304 -13.90 4.47 15.27
N VAL A 305 -14.49 5.46 14.59
CA VAL A 305 -15.62 6.24 15.09
C VAL A 305 -16.87 5.38 15.27
N ALA A 306 -17.21 4.55 14.25
CA ALA A 306 -18.38 3.67 14.30
C ALA A 306 -18.26 2.69 15.46
N VAL A 307 -17.10 2.03 15.58
CA VAL A 307 -16.88 1.02 16.60
C VAL A 307 -16.81 1.65 18.01
N ALA A 308 -16.17 2.80 18.18
CA ALA A 308 -16.17 3.53 19.42
C ALA A 308 -17.59 3.87 19.91
N ALA A 309 -18.48 4.28 18.99
CA ALA A 309 -19.86 4.59 19.30
C ALA A 309 -20.71 3.35 19.64
N PHE A 310 -20.56 2.25 18.88
CA PHE A 310 -21.37 1.04 19.08
C PHE A 310 -20.90 0.18 20.26
N PHE A 311 -19.60 0.18 20.58
CA PHE A 311 -19.01 -0.66 21.63
C PHE A 311 -18.73 0.06 22.93
N ALA A 312 -19.09 1.34 23.05
CA ALA A 312 -18.88 2.12 24.29
C ALA A 312 -19.40 1.44 25.57
N THR A 313 -20.42 0.58 25.45
CA THR A 313 -21.05 -0.14 26.57
C THR A 313 -20.82 -1.64 26.55
N ARG A 314 -20.15 -2.20 25.52
CA ARG A 314 -20.02 -3.64 25.30
C ARG A 314 -18.64 -4.21 25.64
N GLY A 315 -17.67 -3.36 25.95
CA GLY A 315 -16.28 -3.77 26.22
C GLY A 315 -15.42 -3.98 24.96
N PRO A 316 -14.13 -4.28 25.13
CA PRO A 316 -13.19 -4.44 24.04
C PRO A 316 -13.48 -5.70 23.22
N LEU A 317 -13.14 -5.65 21.91
CA LEU A 317 -13.18 -6.83 21.04
C LEU A 317 -12.05 -7.80 21.40
N GLU A 318 -12.38 -9.06 21.55
CA GLU A 318 -11.42 -10.15 21.71
C GLU A 318 -11.09 -10.83 20.38
N ALA A 319 -12.05 -10.80 19.44
CA ALA A 319 -11.89 -11.31 18.08
C ALA A 319 -12.62 -10.43 17.06
N LEU A 320 -12.23 -10.51 15.77
CA LEU A 320 -12.97 -9.82 14.68
C LEU A 320 -14.39 -10.38 14.50
N GLU A 321 -14.60 -11.61 14.89
CA GLU A 321 -15.91 -12.27 14.92
C GLU A 321 -16.90 -11.58 15.86
N ASP A 322 -16.42 -10.92 16.90
CA ASP A 322 -17.27 -10.17 17.84
C ASP A 322 -17.91 -8.96 17.15
N ALA A 323 -17.17 -8.29 16.24
CA ALA A 323 -17.71 -7.24 15.41
C ALA A 323 -18.81 -7.79 14.49
N HIS A 324 -18.57 -8.93 13.83
CA HIS A 324 -19.56 -9.61 13.00
C HIS A 324 -20.81 -10.01 13.81
N ALA A 325 -20.63 -10.59 14.99
CA ALA A 325 -21.73 -10.98 15.88
C ALA A 325 -22.55 -9.77 16.37
N ALA A 326 -21.90 -8.61 16.59
CA ALA A 326 -22.57 -7.39 17.00
C ALA A 326 -23.39 -6.72 15.89
N LEU A 327 -23.00 -6.91 14.62
CA LEU A 327 -23.71 -6.36 13.46
C LEU A 327 -25.06 -7.04 13.20
N ALA A 328 -25.13 -8.37 13.42
CA ALA A 328 -26.33 -9.14 13.13
C ALA A 328 -27.61 -8.69 13.88
N PRO A 329 -27.58 -8.41 15.20
CA PRO A 329 -28.74 -7.87 15.93
C PRO A 329 -29.08 -6.44 15.57
N THR A 330 -28.10 -5.62 15.19
CA THR A 330 -28.26 -4.19 14.94
C THR A 330 -28.70 -3.89 13.51
N PHE A 331 -28.09 -4.54 12.53
CA PHE A 331 -28.28 -4.28 11.10
C PHE A 331 -28.80 -5.48 10.31
N GLY A 332 -29.06 -6.61 10.98
CA GLY A 332 -29.55 -7.84 10.38
C GLY A 332 -28.46 -8.79 9.88
N ARG A 333 -28.85 -10.05 9.62
CA ARG A 333 -27.92 -11.11 9.15
C ARG A 333 -27.23 -10.77 7.81
N ALA A 334 -27.88 -10.00 6.96
CA ALA A 334 -27.29 -9.58 5.68
C ALA A 334 -26.07 -8.67 5.90
N ALA A 335 -26.11 -7.73 6.85
CA ALA A 335 -24.96 -6.87 7.17
C ALA A 335 -23.77 -7.66 7.70
N ALA A 336 -24.03 -8.63 8.58
CA ALA A 336 -22.98 -9.53 9.07
C ALA A 336 -22.34 -10.36 7.93
N ALA A 337 -23.14 -10.88 7.00
CA ALA A 337 -22.61 -11.60 5.83
C ALA A 337 -21.80 -10.68 4.91
N VAL A 338 -22.24 -9.43 4.70
CA VAL A 338 -21.49 -8.41 3.93
C VAL A 338 -20.16 -8.11 4.58
N PHE A 339 -20.10 -7.96 5.91
CA PHE A 339 -18.84 -7.76 6.64
C PHE A 339 -17.84 -8.90 6.42
N ALA A 340 -18.28 -10.17 6.58
CA ALA A 340 -17.43 -11.33 6.37
C ALA A 340 -16.94 -11.44 4.92
N LEU A 341 -17.82 -11.20 3.94
CA LEU A 341 -17.45 -11.17 2.52
C LEU A 341 -16.48 -10.04 2.20
N ALA A 342 -16.71 -8.86 2.78
CA ALA A 342 -15.86 -7.70 2.63
C ALA A 342 -14.45 -7.96 3.16
N LEU A 343 -14.32 -8.64 4.30
CA LEU A 343 -13.04 -9.05 4.87
C LEU A 343 -12.28 -10.01 3.94
N CYS A 344 -12.98 -10.99 3.34
CA CYS A 344 -12.39 -11.88 2.34
C CYS A 344 -11.88 -11.13 1.11
N ILE A 345 -12.68 -10.19 0.59
CA ILE A 345 -12.34 -9.44 -0.61
C ILE A 345 -11.17 -8.50 -0.36
N ALA A 346 -11.18 -7.79 0.78
CA ALA A 346 -10.10 -6.92 1.19
C ALA A 346 -8.79 -7.69 1.33
N GLY A 347 -8.80 -8.84 2.02
CA GLY A 347 -7.62 -9.69 2.19
C GLY A 347 -7.09 -10.26 0.88
N LEU A 348 -7.95 -10.68 -0.06
CA LEU A 348 -7.51 -11.13 -1.38
C LEU A 348 -6.90 -9.98 -2.19
N ALA A 349 -7.51 -8.78 -2.16
CA ALA A 349 -7.01 -7.63 -2.89
C ALA A 349 -5.63 -7.17 -2.38
N ALA A 350 -5.50 -6.99 -1.08
CA ALA A 350 -4.26 -6.60 -0.43
C ALA A 350 -3.20 -7.71 -0.51
N GLY A 351 -3.59 -8.98 -0.39
CA GLY A 351 -2.69 -10.13 -0.54
C GLY A 351 -2.04 -10.21 -1.91
N ILE A 352 -2.77 -9.88 -2.99
CA ILE A 352 -2.22 -9.82 -4.35
C ILE A 352 -1.18 -8.69 -4.45
N THR A 353 -1.45 -7.52 -3.89
CA THR A 353 -0.51 -6.38 -3.94
C THR A 353 0.74 -6.66 -3.11
N ALA A 354 0.60 -7.26 -1.92
CA ALA A 354 1.71 -7.68 -1.08
C ALA A 354 2.61 -8.71 -1.80
N ALA A 355 2.03 -9.75 -2.40
CA ALA A 355 2.78 -10.76 -3.12
C ALA A 355 3.52 -10.18 -4.35
N LEU A 356 2.91 -9.22 -5.08
CA LEU A 356 3.58 -8.48 -6.16
C LEU A 356 4.77 -7.66 -5.65
N ALA A 357 4.61 -6.97 -4.52
CA ALA A 357 5.71 -6.24 -3.90
C ALA A 357 6.86 -7.17 -3.52
N GLY A 358 6.55 -8.37 -2.99
CA GLY A 358 7.54 -9.42 -2.73
C GLY A 358 8.33 -9.83 -3.96
N GLY A 359 7.68 -9.96 -5.10
CA GLY A 359 8.33 -10.20 -6.40
C GLY A 359 9.27 -9.06 -6.81
N SER A 360 8.82 -7.80 -6.67
CA SER A 360 9.62 -6.62 -7.00
C SER A 360 10.84 -6.49 -6.09
N ILE A 361 10.68 -6.65 -4.77
CA ILE A 361 11.75 -6.58 -3.78
C ILE A 361 12.78 -7.69 -4.02
N SER A 362 12.34 -8.93 -4.30
CA SER A 362 13.22 -10.06 -4.58
C SER A 362 14.02 -9.88 -5.86
N SER A 363 13.40 -9.33 -6.92
CA SER A 363 14.11 -9.00 -8.16
C SER A 363 15.16 -7.93 -7.93
N GLY A 364 14.81 -6.87 -7.15
CA GLY A 364 15.75 -5.82 -6.76
C GLY A 364 16.92 -6.35 -5.93
N LEU A 365 16.68 -7.27 -4.99
CA LEU A 365 17.74 -7.93 -4.19
C LEU A 365 18.77 -8.65 -5.06
N LEU A 366 18.32 -9.21 -6.20
CA LEU A 366 19.21 -9.87 -7.19
C LEU A 366 19.76 -8.89 -8.23
N GLY A 367 19.52 -7.58 -8.09
CA GLY A 367 19.96 -6.56 -9.05
C GLY A 367 19.28 -6.65 -10.41
N ARG A 368 18.09 -7.24 -10.47
CA ARG A 368 17.29 -7.41 -11.68
C ARG A 368 16.06 -6.52 -11.67
N ARG A 369 15.60 -6.18 -12.86
CA ARG A 369 14.32 -5.49 -13.00
C ARG A 369 13.18 -6.49 -12.82
N PHE A 370 12.15 -6.06 -12.09
CA PHE A 370 10.97 -6.90 -11.90
C PHE A 370 10.19 -7.03 -13.22
N THR A 371 9.98 -8.25 -13.65
CA THR A 371 9.00 -8.63 -14.68
C THR A 371 8.26 -9.87 -14.22
N ARG A 372 6.97 -9.96 -14.49
CA ARG A 372 6.16 -11.11 -14.06
C ARG A 372 6.61 -12.44 -14.66
N GLY A 373 7.28 -12.42 -15.81
CA GLY A 373 7.82 -13.59 -16.49
C GLY A 373 9.20 -14.02 -16.00
N ASP A 374 9.89 -13.15 -15.25
CA ASP A 374 11.24 -13.44 -14.75
C ASP A 374 11.23 -14.42 -13.57
N GLY A 375 12.18 -15.36 -13.58
CA GLY A 375 12.31 -16.35 -12.52
C GLY A 375 12.48 -15.74 -11.14
N ALA A 376 13.26 -14.66 -11.01
CA ALA A 376 13.49 -13.98 -9.74
C ALA A 376 12.21 -13.42 -9.12
N GLY A 377 11.38 -12.74 -9.94
CA GLY A 377 10.10 -12.21 -9.50
C GLY A 377 9.13 -13.33 -9.09
N ARG A 378 9.06 -14.42 -9.87
CA ARG A 378 8.22 -15.59 -9.54
C ARG A 378 8.63 -16.26 -8.25
N TRP A 379 9.94 -16.45 -8.03
CA TRP A 379 10.45 -17.02 -6.78
C TRP A 379 10.14 -16.11 -5.59
N GLY A 380 10.25 -14.78 -5.75
CA GLY A 380 9.87 -13.82 -4.73
C GLY A 380 8.40 -13.89 -4.35
N VAL A 381 7.51 -13.91 -5.36
CA VAL A 381 6.05 -14.09 -5.15
C VAL A 381 5.77 -15.40 -4.44
N THR A 382 6.32 -16.51 -4.92
CA THR A 382 6.09 -17.84 -4.34
C THR A 382 6.63 -17.92 -2.91
N GLY A 383 7.84 -17.39 -2.66
CA GLY A 383 8.47 -17.40 -1.34
C GLY A 383 7.67 -16.63 -0.30
N VAL A 384 7.14 -15.45 -0.66
CA VAL A 384 6.28 -14.66 0.23
C VAL A 384 4.95 -15.38 0.51
N ILE A 385 4.33 -15.99 -0.51
CA ILE A 385 3.08 -16.76 -0.32
C ILE A 385 3.31 -17.96 0.60
N LEU A 386 4.36 -18.74 0.36
CA LEU A 386 4.67 -19.92 1.19
C LEU A 386 5.04 -19.53 2.63
N GLY A 387 5.83 -18.46 2.80
CA GLY A 387 6.17 -17.95 4.13
C GLY A 387 4.95 -17.47 4.91
N ALA A 388 4.07 -16.71 4.27
CA ALA A 388 2.82 -16.23 4.87
C ALA A 388 1.86 -17.39 5.21
N LEU A 389 1.71 -18.37 4.30
CA LEU A 389 0.88 -19.54 4.53
C LEU A 389 1.44 -20.38 5.69
N ALA A 390 2.75 -20.60 5.76
CA ALA A 390 3.36 -21.34 6.86
C ALA A 390 3.04 -20.69 8.22
N LEU A 391 3.08 -19.35 8.31
CA LEU A 391 2.66 -18.64 9.51
C LEU A 391 1.16 -18.79 9.78
N ALA A 392 0.31 -18.71 8.75
CA ALA A 392 -1.15 -18.82 8.89
C ALA A 392 -1.64 -20.22 9.30
N LEU A 393 -0.81 -21.23 9.13
CA LEU A 393 -1.10 -22.59 9.60
C LEU A 393 -0.72 -22.82 11.06
N LEU A 394 0.01 -21.90 11.71
CA LEU A 394 0.33 -21.99 13.13
C LEU A 394 -0.95 -21.75 13.96
N PRO A 395 -1.07 -22.40 15.12
CA PRO A 395 -2.23 -22.25 16.01
C PRO A 395 -2.10 -20.98 16.86
N LEU A 396 -2.08 -19.81 16.21
CA LEU A 396 -2.00 -18.50 16.88
C LEU A 396 -3.40 -17.88 17.00
N GLU A 397 -3.60 -17.09 18.04
CA GLU A 397 -4.82 -16.29 18.20
C GLU A 397 -4.88 -15.21 17.10
N PRO A 398 -5.98 -15.17 16.31
CA PRO A 398 -6.00 -14.34 15.10
C PRO A 398 -5.86 -12.83 15.34
N LEU A 399 -6.57 -12.26 16.33
CA LEU A 399 -6.55 -10.82 16.56
C LEU A 399 -5.19 -10.31 17.05
N PRO A 400 -4.56 -10.89 18.10
CA PRO A 400 -3.20 -10.54 18.48
C PRO A 400 -2.19 -10.73 17.34
N ALA A 401 -2.33 -11.79 16.56
CA ALA A 401 -1.45 -12.08 15.44
C ALA A 401 -1.58 -11.04 14.31
N LEU A 402 -2.81 -10.59 13.99
CA LEU A 402 -3.04 -9.48 13.07
C LEU A 402 -2.38 -8.19 13.57
N LEU A 403 -2.59 -7.81 14.83
CA LEU A 403 -1.99 -6.61 15.42
C LEU A 403 -0.46 -6.68 15.43
N ALA A 404 0.11 -7.82 15.82
CA ALA A 404 1.56 -8.03 15.82
C ALA A 404 2.16 -7.93 14.40
N SER A 405 1.47 -8.50 13.39
CA SER A 405 1.92 -8.38 12.01
C SER A 405 2.04 -6.93 11.54
N GLN A 406 1.05 -6.09 11.90
CA GLN A 406 1.07 -4.66 11.57
C GLN A 406 2.15 -3.90 12.34
N ALA A 407 2.42 -4.25 13.60
CA ALA A 407 3.51 -3.68 14.37
C ALA A 407 4.89 -4.01 13.75
N VAL A 408 5.07 -5.21 13.20
CA VAL A 408 6.29 -5.58 12.44
C VAL A 408 6.50 -4.67 11.23
N LEU A 409 5.42 -4.25 10.57
CA LEU A 409 5.50 -3.30 9.46
C LEU A 409 6.01 -1.92 9.94
N SER A 410 5.50 -1.44 11.09
CA SER A 410 5.98 -0.20 11.70
C SER A 410 7.48 -0.26 11.99
N LEU A 411 7.94 -1.34 12.61
CA LEU A 411 9.37 -1.56 12.94
C LEU A 411 10.29 -1.56 11.69
N GLN A 412 9.79 -1.98 10.53
CA GLN A 412 10.56 -1.94 9.27
C GLN A 412 10.56 -0.56 8.62
N LEU A 413 9.54 0.24 8.88
CA LEU A 413 9.31 1.52 8.20
C LEU A 413 10.49 2.51 8.29
N PRO A 414 11.20 2.69 9.43
CA PRO A 414 12.36 3.57 9.53
C PRO A 414 13.47 3.24 8.52
N LEU A 415 13.71 1.96 8.22
CA LEU A 415 14.68 1.54 7.21
C LEU A 415 14.26 1.99 5.80
N THR A 416 12.97 1.82 5.47
CA THR A 416 12.39 2.27 4.20
C THR A 416 12.43 3.79 4.06
N LEU A 417 12.07 4.53 5.12
CA LEU A 417 12.12 6.00 5.15
C LEU A 417 13.55 6.53 5.02
N GLY A 418 14.51 5.94 5.72
CA GLY A 418 15.92 6.28 5.63
C GLY A 418 16.46 6.10 4.21
N ALA A 419 16.13 4.99 3.55
CA ALA A 419 16.49 4.74 2.17
C ALA A 419 15.86 5.77 1.21
N LEU A 420 14.57 6.05 1.34
CA LEU A 420 13.88 7.08 0.54
C LEU A 420 14.49 8.46 0.72
N LEU A 421 14.77 8.86 1.97
CA LEU A 421 15.42 10.12 2.30
C LEU A 421 16.75 10.26 1.57
N TRP A 422 17.60 9.24 1.67
CA TRP A 422 18.92 9.26 1.06
C TRP A 422 18.84 9.30 -0.47
N LEU A 423 18.01 8.43 -1.07
CA LEU A 423 17.87 8.31 -2.52
C LEU A 423 17.27 9.58 -3.13
N THR A 424 16.21 10.15 -2.54
CA THR A 424 15.52 11.34 -3.09
C THR A 424 16.25 12.65 -2.80
N ALA A 425 17.16 12.69 -1.83
CA ALA A 425 18.04 13.82 -1.58
C ALA A 425 19.22 13.91 -2.58
N SER A 426 19.56 12.80 -3.24
CA SER A 426 20.73 12.71 -4.12
C SER A 426 20.40 13.16 -5.56
N ARG A 427 21.10 14.18 -6.07
CA ARG A 427 21.02 14.57 -7.48
C ARG A 427 21.50 13.47 -8.43
N ARG A 428 22.40 12.60 -7.98
CA ARG A 428 22.89 11.46 -8.79
C ARG A 428 21.80 10.44 -9.06
N VAL A 429 20.79 10.33 -8.17
CA VAL A 429 19.69 9.37 -8.27
C VAL A 429 18.50 9.97 -9.01
N VAL A 430 18.00 11.12 -8.56
CA VAL A 430 16.73 11.71 -9.05
C VAL A 430 16.92 12.94 -9.95
N GLY A 431 18.15 13.33 -10.23
CA GLY A 431 18.46 14.46 -11.10
C GLY A 431 17.84 15.77 -10.63
N GLU A 432 17.12 16.44 -11.54
CA GLU A 432 16.38 17.69 -11.25
C GLU A 432 15.16 17.49 -10.36
N GLN A 433 14.65 16.25 -10.21
CA GLN A 433 13.54 15.91 -9.33
C GLN A 433 13.97 15.78 -7.86
N ARG A 434 15.14 16.31 -7.50
CA ARG A 434 15.63 16.32 -6.12
C ARG A 434 14.59 16.90 -5.19
N GLN A 435 14.42 16.25 -4.05
CA GLN A 435 13.47 16.65 -3.02
C GLN A 435 13.84 18.02 -2.41
N PRO A 436 12.91 18.98 -2.31
CA PRO A 436 13.17 20.27 -1.66
C PRO A 436 13.41 20.10 -0.15
N ALA A 437 14.07 21.08 0.47
CA ALA A 437 14.47 21.00 1.87
C ALA A 437 13.28 20.72 2.83
N TRP A 438 12.17 21.41 2.65
CA TRP A 438 10.99 21.25 3.50
C TRP A 438 10.39 19.83 3.46
N GLN A 439 10.38 19.18 2.29
CA GLN A 439 9.91 17.77 2.19
C GLN A 439 10.89 16.81 2.87
N ARG A 440 12.19 17.08 2.79
CA ARG A 440 13.19 16.29 3.53
C ARG A 440 13.01 16.45 5.04
N THR A 441 12.75 17.66 5.52
CA THR A 441 12.46 17.90 6.94
C THR A 441 11.21 17.14 7.37
N LEU A 442 10.14 17.15 6.56
CA LEU A 442 8.94 16.36 6.86
C LEU A 442 9.22 14.85 6.92
N LEU A 443 10.00 14.30 5.99
CA LEU A 443 10.37 12.88 6.03
C LEU A 443 11.26 12.55 7.24
N TRP A 444 12.18 13.44 7.62
CA TRP A 444 12.97 13.27 8.84
C TRP A 444 12.09 13.30 10.09
N ALA A 445 11.18 14.26 10.18
CA ALA A 445 10.22 14.35 11.29
C ALA A 445 9.35 13.07 11.37
N ALA A 446 8.89 12.61 10.22
CA ALA A 446 8.12 11.37 10.09
C ALA A 446 8.92 10.13 10.55
N ALA A 447 10.16 9.98 10.08
CA ALA A 447 11.03 8.87 10.48
C ALA A 447 11.34 8.91 11.98
N SER A 448 11.59 10.10 12.54
CA SER A 448 11.82 10.28 13.98
C SER A 448 10.58 9.93 14.80
N LEU A 449 9.39 10.34 14.35
CA LEU A 449 8.13 10.00 15.02
C LEU A 449 7.92 8.48 15.05
N VAL A 450 8.10 7.80 13.93
CA VAL A 450 7.96 6.33 13.86
C VAL A 450 8.97 5.66 14.80
N LEU A 451 10.24 6.08 14.78
CA LEU A 451 11.26 5.53 15.68
C LEU A 451 10.92 5.73 17.17
N LEU A 452 10.33 6.87 17.54
CA LEU A 452 9.90 7.12 18.93
C LEU A 452 8.72 6.21 19.31
N LEU A 453 7.76 6.03 18.41
CA LEU A 453 6.61 5.14 18.64
C LEU A 453 7.04 3.68 18.75
N ASP A 454 7.90 3.22 17.82
CA ASP A 454 8.46 1.87 17.84
C ASP A 454 9.32 1.62 19.08
N GLY A 455 10.08 2.64 19.52
CA GLY A 455 10.85 2.60 20.76
C GLY A 455 9.96 2.42 21.99
N ALA A 456 8.80 3.09 22.04
CA ALA A 456 7.82 2.93 23.12
C ALA A 456 7.21 1.52 23.13
N VAL A 457 6.95 0.94 21.96
CA VAL A 457 6.46 -0.45 21.84
C VAL A 457 7.48 -1.45 22.37
N LEU A 458 8.75 -1.30 21.94
CA LEU A 458 9.83 -2.18 22.38
C LEU A 458 10.08 -2.06 23.90
N TRP A 459 9.99 -0.85 24.44
CA TRP A 459 10.10 -0.63 25.86
C TRP A 459 9.01 -1.37 26.65
N GLN A 460 7.74 -1.21 26.24
CA GLN A 460 6.61 -1.92 26.86
C GLN A 460 6.66 -3.44 26.71
N ALA A 461 7.34 -3.97 25.69
CA ALA A 461 7.49 -5.41 25.50
C ALA A 461 8.63 -6.02 26.36
N LEU A 462 9.50 -5.18 26.93
CA LEU A 462 10.63 -5.60 27.78
C LEU A 462 10.32 -5.51 29.27
N ASP A 463 9.33 -4.69 29.66
CA ASP A 463 8.78 -4.58 31.02
C ASP A 463 7.72 -5.66 31.26
#